data_1ce679b2339b4298461a442bbf358a78
#
_entry.id   1ce679b2339b4298461a442bbf358a78
#
_cell.length_a   1.000
_cell.length_b   1.000
_cell.length_c   1.000
_cell.angle_alpha   90.00
_cell.angle_beta   90.00
_cell.angle_gamma   90.00
#
_symmetry.space_group_name_H-M   'P 1'
#
loop_
_entity.id
_entity.type
_entity.pdbx_description
1 polymer ?
#
loop_
_entity_poly.entity_id
_entity_poly.type
_entity_poly.pdbx_seq_one_letter_code
_entity_poly.pdbx_strand_id
1 'polypeptide(L)'
;MRVTEPAQRAVTQAKREAGRLGHDRVGTEHLLLGLLGDQESLAVVTLLGLGIQAEIVRGRVEETVGRGQGPQVMGFYLPMTKPATQVLSLAGSEAMRLDGDRLGTEHLLLGLASEGEGVAARVLQELGAGLLELREAVAAQDAAGVDPEPFPPDRGPPPWEPPAGARLRRVVPLGQEFPLPSGNQLVLLSLEVWSDWLDLRYAVVYATPEPEGELPRPAVLGGCEVSDRAGTEYTNRTSSHPAFGMVRIHQRTFVPAPPDGTDQLELRFRVPSRSEGEVQFVTTVDLR
;
A
#
# COMPACT_ATOMS: atom_id res chain seq x y z
N MET A 1 -9.82 6.74 -11.31
CA MET A 1 -9.97 5.27 -11.45
C MET A 1 -9.92 4.64 -10.08
N ARG A 2 -10.92 3.85 -9.72
CA ARG A 2 -11.05 3.19 -8.40
C ARG A 2 -10.62 1.73 -8.52
N VAL A 3 -9.91 1.23 -7.51
CA VAL A 3 -9.45 -0.18 -7.48
C VAL A 3 -10.46 -1.01 -6.70
N THR A 4 -10.90 -2.15 -7.25
CA THR A 4 -11.84 -3.05 -6.58
C THR A 4 -11.21 -3.73 -5.35
N GLU A 5 -12.04 -4.22 -4.43
CA GLU A 5 -11.55 -4.91 -3.24
C GLU A 5 -10.79 -6.20 -3.59
N PRO A 6 -11.29 -7.07 -4.50
CA PRO A 6 -10.54 -8.24 -4.95
C PRO A 6 -9.18 -7.89 -5.56
N ALA A 7 -9.09 -6.84 -6.40
CA ALA A 7 -7.82 -6.40 -6.98
C ALA A 7 -6.81 -5.92 -5.91
N GLN A 8 -7.28 -5.21 -4.88
CA GLN A 8 -6.43 -4.82 -3.73
C GLN A 8 -5.95 -6.04 -2.94
N ARG A 9 -6.84 -7.03 -2.72
CA ARG A 9 -6.47 -8.29 -2.07
C ARG A 9 -5.43 -9.06 -2.88
N ALA A 10 -5.59 -9.13 -4.21
CA ALA A 10 -4.65 -9.81 -5.10
C ALA A 10 -3.23 -9.22 -5.00
N VAL A 11 -3.09 -7.89 -5.03
CA VAL A 11 -1.79 -7.22 -4.85
C VAL A 11 -1.19 -7.47 -3.46
N THR A 12 -2.03 -7.51 -2.42
CA THR A 12 -1.58 -7.84 -1.07
C THR A 12 -1.13 -9.29 -0.97
N GLN A 13 -1.87 -10.21 -1.60
CA GLN A 13 -1.54 -11.63 -1.65
C GLN A 13 -0.25 -11.89 -2.45
N ALA A 14 0.01 -11.14 -3.52
CA ALA A 14 1.26 -11.20 -4.28
C ALA A 14 2.51 -11.01 -3.40
N LYS A 15 2.44 -10.08 -2.45
CA LYS A 15 3.53 -9.86 -1.48
C LYS A 15 3.74 -11.06 -0.56
N ARG A 16 2.65 -11.71 -0.14
CA ARG A 16 2.71 -12.93 0.68
C ARG A 16 3.30 -14.10 -0.11
N GLU A 17 2.92 -14.25 -1.38
CA GLU A 17 3.46 -15.28 -2.26
C GLU A 17 4.97 -15.10 -2.49
N ALA A 18 5.45 -13.88 -2.69
CA ALA A 18 6.88 -13.59 -2.78
C ALA A 18 7.63 -14.01 -1.50
N GLY A 19 7.10 -13.66 -0.32
CA GLY A 19 7.66 -14.10 0.96
C GLY A 19 7.62 -15.64 1.14
N ARG A 20 6.51 -16.30 0.74
CA ARG A 20 6.36 -17.76 0.79
C ARG A 20 7.39 -18.48 -0.10
N LEU A 21 7.68 -17.92 -1.27
CA LEU A 21 8.67 -18.45 -2.19
C LEU A 21 10.11 -18.08 -1.80
N GLY A 22 10.31 -17.22 -0.81
CA GLY A 22 11.64 -16.76 -0.38
C GLY A 22 12.29 -15.79 -1.38
N HIS A 23 11.47 -15.02 -2.10
CA HIS A 23 11.95 -13.98 -3.00
C HIS A 23 12.03 -12.64 -2.26
N ASP A 24 12.95 -11.79 -2.67
CA ASP A 24 13.21 -10.47 -2.06
C ASP A 24 12.41 -9.34 -2.73
N ARG A 25 11.74 -9.64 -3.86
CA ARG A 25 10.93 -8.69 -4.63
C ARG A 25 9.63 -9.32 -5.12
N VAL A 26 8.63 -8.46 -5.34
CA VAL A 26 7.38 -8.87 -5.97
C VAL A 26 7.52 -8.72 -7.48
N GLY A 27 7.63 -9.83 -8.19
CA GLY A 27 7.65 -9.89 -9.65
C GLY A 27 6.25 -10.11 -10.24
N THR A 28 6.18 -10.23 -11.57
CA THR A 28 4.93 -10.50 -12.30
C THR A 28 4.32 -11.85 -11.92
N GLU A 29 5.17 -12.85 -11.68
CA GLU A 29 4.79 -14.18 -11.18
C GLU A 29 4.01 -14.10 -9.86
N HIS A 30 4.46 -13.25 -8.95
CA HIS A 30 3.79 -13.10 -7.65
C HIS A 30 2.44 -12.38 -7.79
N LEU A 31 2.35 -11.40 -8.71
CA LEU A 31 1.06 -10.77 -9.02
C LEU A 31 0.08 -11.79 -9.60
N LEU A 32 0.54 -12.67 -10.50
CA LEU A 32 -0.28 -13.75 -11.02
C LEU A 32 -0.73 -14.71 -9.92
N LEU A 33 0.20 -15.16 -9.04
CA LEU A 33 -0.15 -16.01 -7.89
C LEU A 33 -1.14 -15.34 -6.94
N GLY A 34 -1.00 -14.04 -6.76
CA GLY A 34 -1.91 -13.23 -5.94
C GLY A 34 -3.33 -13.21 -6.48
N LEU A 35 -3.50 -13.11 -7.81
CA LEU A 35 -4.78 -13.19 -8.49
C LEU A 35 -5.46 -14.55 -8.28
N LEU A 36 -4.68 -15.64 -8.29
CA LEU A 36 -5.20 -16.99 -8.10
C LEU A 36 -5.65 -17.28 -6.66
N GLY A 37 -5.41 -16.38 -5.73
CA GLY A 37 -5.79 -16.54 -4.33
C GLY A 37 -7.29 -16.40 -4.04
N ASP A 38 -8.04 -15.83 -4.95
CA ASP A 38 -9.49 -15.62 -4.84
C ASP A 38 -10.20 -16.34 -6.01
N GLN A 39 -10.81 -17.50 -5.71
CA GLN A 39 -11.43 -18.36 -6.71
C GLN A 39 -12.67 -17.75 -7.36
N GLU A 40 -13.28 -16.77 -6.72
CA GLU A 40 -14.48 -16.07 -7.21
C GLU A 40 -14.14 -14.79 -7.98
N SER A 41 -12.85 -14.42 -8.05
CA SER A 41 -12.42 -13.24 -8.77
C SER A 41 -12.63 -13.34 -10.28
N LEU A 42 -12.90 -12.22 -10.94
CA LEU A 42 -13.09 -12.19 -12.39
C LEU A 42 -11.87 -12.70 -13.15
N ALA A 43 -10.66 -12.49 -12.63
CA ALA A 43 -9.45 -13.06 -13.22
C ALA A 43 -9.47 -14.60 -13.26
N VAL A 44 -9.86 -15.25 -12.15
CA VAL A 44 -9.94 -16.71 -12.08
C VAL A 44 -11.09 -17.23 -12.93
N VAL A 45 -12.25 -16.58 -12.90
CA VAL A 45 -13.41 -16.92 -13.76
C VAL A 45 -13.03 -16.80 -15.23
N THR A 46 -12.25 -15.78 -15.63
CA THR A 46 -11.73 -15.62 -16.99
C THR A 46 -10.85 -16.82 -17.40
N LEU A 47 -9.90 -17.20 -16.54
CA LEU A 47 -9.02 -18.34 -16.82
C LEU A 47 -9.80 -19.66 -16.92
N LEU A 48 -10.76 -19.87 -16.03
CA LEU A 48 -11.65 -21.05 -16.08
C LEU A 48 -12.47 -21.09 -17.35
N GLY A 49 -12.95 -19.94 -17.84
CA GLY A 49 -13.66 -19.82 -19.13
C GLY A 49 -12.80 -20.26 -20.33
N LEU A 50 -11.48 -20.10 -20.22
CA LEU A 50 -10.50 -20.59 -21.20
C LEU A 50 -10.06 -22.05 -20.93
N GLY A 51 -10.66 -22.74 -19.95
CA GLY A 51 -10.31 -24.10 -19.56
C GLY A 51 -9.02 -24.21 -18.73
N ILE A 52 -8.54 -23.11 -18.19
CA ILE A 52 -7.28 -23.05 -17.43
C ILE A 52 -7.59 -23.00 -15.95
N GLN A 53 -7.17 -24.05 -15.22
CA GLN A 53 -7.35 -24.13 -13.78
C GLN A 53 -6.24 -23.37 -13.03
N ALA A 54 -6.61 -22.72 -11.94
CA ALA A 54 -5.68 -21.92 -11.11
C ALA A 54 -4.49 -22.75 -10.60
N GLU A 55 -4.72 -24.01 -10.26
CA GLU A 55 -3.70 -24.95 -9.79
C GLU A 55 -2.64 -25.24 -10.86
N ILE A 56 -3.03 -25.33 -12.12
CA ILE A 56 -2.12 -25.53 -13.26
C ILE A 56 -1.22 -24.30 -13.42
N VAL A 57 -1.83 -23.10 -13.38
CA VAL A 57 -1.07 -21.83 -13.47
C VAL A 57 -0.08 -21.73 -12.31
N ARG A 58 -0.54 -22.00 -11.08
CA ARG A 58 0.32 -21.99 -9.88
C ARG A 58 1.49 -22.94 -10.01
N GLY A 59 1.23 -24.19 -10.38
CA GLY A 59 2.27 -25.21 -10.58
C GLY A 59 3.32 -24.76 -11.61
N ARG A 60 2.87 -24.20 -12.73
CA ARG A 60 3.77 -23.74 -13.80
C ARG A 60 4.61 -22.53 -13.37
N VAL A 61 4.01 -21.59 -12.63
CA VAL A 61 4.77 -20.47 -12.07
C VAL A 61 5.83 -20.98 -11.11
N GLU A 62 5.48 -21.82 -10.12
CA GLU A 62 6.39 -22.34 -9.12
C GLU A 62 7.54 -23.18 -9.73
N GLU A 63 7.25 -23.94 -10.78
CA GLU A 63 8.25 -24.68 -11.55
C GLU A 63 9.23 -23.74 -12.27
N THR A 64 8.74 -22.62 -12.80
CA THR A 64 9.54 -21.67 -13.58
C THR A 64 10.46 -20.83 -12.69
N VAL A 65 9.98 -20.36 -11.52
CA VAL A 65 10.74 -19.43 -10.69
C VAL A 65 11.50 -20.11 -9.54
N GLY A 66 11.08 -21.32 -9.15
CA GLY A 66 11.67 -22.04 -8.03
C GLY A 66 11.47 -21.34 -6.69
N ARG A 67 12.34 -21.69 -5.73
CA ARG A 67 12.41 -21.05 -4.40
C ARG A 67 13.66 -20.19 -4.29
N GLY A 68 13.48 -18.97 -3.84
CA GLY A 68 14.58 -18.08 -3.49
C GLY A 68 15.22 -18.43 -2.14
N GLN A 69 16.37 -17.82 -1.86
CA GLN A 69 17.07 -17.93 -0.58
C GLN A 69 16.89 -16.69 0.29
N GLY A 70 15.96 -15.81 -0.09
CA GLY A 70 15.67 -14.60 0.68
C GLY A 70 15.12 -14.92 2.06
N PRO A 71 15.26 -14.00 3.02
CA PRO A 71 14.68 -14.18 4.33
C PRO A 71 13.17 -14.35 4.18
N GLN A 72 12.59 -15.35 4.87
CA GLN A 72 11.13 -15.50 4.97
C GLN A 72 10.56 -14.33 5.80
N VAL A 73 10.60 -13.15 5.25
CA VAL A 73 10.02 -11.94 5.87
C VAL A 73 8.54 -11.96 5.57
N MET A 74 7.73 -11.63 6.54
CA MET A 74 6.32 -11.35 6.27
C MET A 74 6.22 -10.33 5.14
N GLY A 75 5.69 -10.74 3.98
CA GLY A 75 5.80 -10.10 2.66
C GLY A 75 5.16 -8.71 2.50
N PHE A 76 4.81 -8.01 3.58
CA PHE A 76 4.17 -6.69 3.49
C PHE A 76 5.09 -5.56 2.99
N TYR A 77 6.41 -5.77 3.00
CA TYR A 77 7.41 -4.75 2.70
C TYR A 77 8.29 -5.07 1.48
N LEU A 78 7.95 -6.09 0.68
CA LEU A 78 8.74 -6.43 -0.49
C LEU A 78 8.51 -5.42 -1.63
N PRO A 79 9.58 -4.85 -2.22
CA PRO A 79 9.46 -3.95 -3.36
C PRO A 79 8.98 -4.70 -4.59
N MET A 80 8.32 -3.99 -5.49
CA MET A 80 7.97 -4.51 -6.79
C MET A 80 9.16 -4.39 -7.76
N THR A 81 9.29 -5.35 -8.67
CA THR A 81 10.18 -5.23 -9.83
C THR A 81 9.64 -4.18 -10.80
N LYS A 82 10.50 -3.68 -11.70
CA LYS A 82 10.05 -2.76 -12.77
C LYS A 82 8.92 -3.37 -13.62
N PRO A 83 9.02 -4.63 -14.10
CA PRO A 83 7.92 -5.28 -14.80
C PRO A 83 6.63 -5.33 -13.95
N ALA A 84 6.69 -5.70 -12.69
CA ALA A 84 5.50 -5.73 -11.83
C ALA A 84 4.85 -4.34 -11.64
N THR A 85 5.65 -3.29 -11.56
CA THR A 85 5.14 -1.91 -11.53
C THR A 85 4.49 -1.53 -12.86
N GLN A 86 5.10 -1.94 -13.98
CA GLN A 86 4.57 -1.71 -15.32
C GLN A 86 3.21 -2.40 -15.52
N VAL A 87 3.03 -3.62 -15.00
CA VAL A 87 1.74 -4.33 -15.00
C VAL A 87 0.62 -3.48 -14.43
N LEU A 88 0.84 -2.78 -13.31
CA LEU A 88 -0.20 -1.93 -12.70
C LEU A 88 -0.58 -0.77 -13.62
N SER A 89 0.38 -0.18 -14.32
CA SER A 89 0.12 0.88 -15.31
C SER A 89 -0.66 0.35 -16.52
N LEU A 90 -0.28 -0.82 -17.03
CA LEU A 90 -0.96 -1.48 -18.16
C LEU A 90 -2.39 -1.90 -17.77
N ALA A 91 -2.57 -2.44 -16.57
CA ALA A 91 -3.91 -2.75 -16.03
C ALA A 91 -4.80 -1.51 -15.97
N GLY A 92 -4.24 -0.36 -15.59
CA GLY A 92 -4.95 0.91 -15.66
C GLY A 92 -5.36 1.29 -17.09
N SER A 93 -4.48 1.06 -18.06
CA SER A 93 -4.79 1.32 -19.48
C SER A 93 -5.87 0.38 -20.02
N GLU A 94 -5.84 -0.90 -19.62
CA GLU A 94 -6.90 -1.85 -19.99
C GLU A 94 -8.24 -1.49 -19.34
N ALA A 95 -8.26 -1.07 -18.09
CA ALA A 95 -9.45 -0.61 -17.41
C ALA A 95 -10.08 0.61 -18.12
N MET A 96 -9.25 1.58 -18.50
CA MET A 96 -9.72 2.74 -19.28
C MET A 96 -10.29 2.36 -20.65
N ARG A 97 -9.77 1.32 -21.25
CA ARG A 97 -10.24 0.82 -22.56
C ARG A 97 -11.60 0.14 -22.46
N LEU A 98 -11.87 -0.56 -21.36
CA LEU A 98 -13.10 -1.33 -21.19
C LEU A 98 -14.22 -0.52 -20.52
N ASP A 99 -13.96 0.12 -19.40
CA ASP A 99 -15.01 0.70 -18.54
C ASP A 99 -14.66 2.03 -17.89
N GLY A 100 -13.41 2.47 -17.99
CA GLY A 100 -12.94 3.84 -17.68
C GLY A 100 -12.79 4.21 -16.19
N ASP A 101 -13.57 3.67 -15.26
CA ASP A 101 -13.59 4.12 -13.85
C ASP A 101 -13.08 3.09 -12.84
N ARG A 102 -13.07 1.80 -13.19
CA ARG A 102 -12.81 0.68 -12.29
C ARG A 102 -11.61 -0.17 -12.72
N LEU A 103 -10.75 -0.53 -11.75
CA LEU A 103 -9.67 -1.49 -11.96
C LEU A 103 -9.93 -2.74 -11.11
N GLY A 104 -10.37 -3.81 -11.76
CA GLY A 104 -10.63 -5.12 -11.17
C GLY A 104 -9.50 -6.12 -11.41
N THR A 105 -9.70 -7.36 -10.97
CA THR A 105 -8.73 -8.47 -11.14
C THR A 105 -8.57 -8.86 -12.59
N GLU A 106 -9.62 -8.77 -13.41
CA GLU A 106 -9.60 -8.96 -14.86
C GLU A 106 -8.64 -7.99 -15.55
N HIS A 107 -8.63 -6.73 -15.13
CA HIS A 107 -7.71 -5.73 -15.67
C HIS A 107 -6.26 -6.00 -15.25
N LEU A 108 -6.04 -6.47 -14.01
CA LEU A 108 -4.70 -6.91 -13.58
C LEU A 108 -4.21 -8.11 -14.40
N LEU A 109 -5.09 -9.07 -14.71
CA LEU A 109 -4.77 -10.22 -15.56
C LEU A 109 -4.40 -9.77 -16.98
N LEU A 110 -5.18 -8.86 -17.57
CA LEU A 110 -4.85 -8.24 -18.87
C LEU A 110 -3.52 -7.47 -18.81
N GLY A 111 -3.27 -6.74 -17.74
CA GLY A 111 -2.00 -6.02 -17.53
C GLY A 111 -0.79 -6.96 -17.48
N LEU A 112 -0.93 -8.13 -16.82
CA LEU A 112 0.10 -9.18 -16.80
C LEU A 112 0.41 -9.74 -18.18
N ALA A 113 -0.63 -10.00 -18.98
CA ALA A 113 -0.45 -10.48 -20.35
C ALA A 113 0.11 -9.39 -21.28
N SER A 114 -0.27 -8.11 -21.06
CA SER A 114 0.19 -6.97 -21.87
C SER A 114 1.64 -6.62 -21.63
N GLU A 115 2.19 -6.91 -20.45
CA GLU A 115 3.60 -6.65 -20.12
C GLU A 115 4.54 -7.48 -21.03
N GLY A 116 4.17 -8.72 -21.32
CA GLY A 116 4.68 -9.54 -22.42
C GLY A 116 6.02 -10.25 -22.18
N GLU A 117 6.91 -9.74 -21.34
CA GLU A 117 8.27 -10.28 -21.14
C GLU A 117 8.44 -11.02 -19.79
N GLY A 118 7.62 -10.70 -18.81
CA GLY A 118 7.66 -11.26 -17.46
C GLY A 118 7.26 -12.73 -17.41
N VAL A 119 7.57 -13.36 -16.29
CA VAL A 119 7.24 -14.76 -16.05
C VAL A 119 5.74 -15.01 -16.19
N ALA A 120 4.90 -14.11 -15.66
CA ALA A 120 3.45 -14.26 -15.76
C ALA A 120 2.96 -14.29 -17.20
N ALA A 121 3.41 -13.35 -18.04
CA ALA A 121 3.02 -13.29 -19.44
C ALA A 121 3.42 -14.57 -20.21
N ARG A 122 4.63 -15.08 -19.98
CA ARG A 122 5.10 -16.32 -20.59
C ARG A 122 4.28 -17.53 -20.17
N VAL A 123 4.01 -17.67 -18.86
CA VAL A 123 3.20 -18.78 -18.33
C VAL A 123 1.77 -18.73 -18.89
N LEU A 124 1.15 -17.56 -18.91
CA LEU A 124 -0.19 -17.38 -19.50
C LEU A 124 -0.20 -17.75 -20.98
N GLN A 125 0.78 -17.29 -21.75
CA GLN A 125 0.90 -17.59 -23.18
C GLN A 125 1.12 -19.09 -23.44
N GLU A 126 1.99 -19.77 -22.66
CA GLU A 126 2.22 -21.22 -22.76
C GLU A 126 0.94 -22.03 -22.48
N LEU A 127 0.06 -21.53 -21.63
CA LEU A 127 -1.22 -22.14 -21.31
C LEU A 127 -2.36 -21.75 -22.27
N GLY A 128 -2.08 -20.93 -23.28
CA GLY A 128 -3.09 -20.49 -24.25
C GLY A 128 -3.94 -19.31 -23.80
N ALA A 129 -3.52 -18.60 -22.74
CA ALA A 129 -4.14 -17.36 -22.25
C ALA A 129 -3.29 -16.14 -22.64
N GLY A 130 -3.05 -15.95 -23.93
CA GLY A 130 -2.42 -14.74 -24.44
C GLY A 130 -3.33 -13.51 -24.29
N LEU A 131 -2.78 -12.32 -24.57
CA LEU A 131 -3.51 -11.07 -24.37
C LEU A 131 -4.82 -11.01 -25.19
N LEU A 132 -4.82 -11.55 -26.41
CA LEU A 132 -5.99 -11.52 -27.28
C LEU A 132 -7.11 -12.41 -26.72
N GLU A 133 -6.78 -13.64 -26.39
CA GLU A 133 -7.70 -14.62 -25.82
C GLU A 133 -8.31 -14.12 -24.50
N LEU A 134 -7.47 -13.50 -23.65
CA LEU A 134 -7.93 -12.90 -22.38
C LEU A 134 -8.88 -11.73 -22.62
N ARG A 135 -8.59 -10.85 -23.58
CA ARG A 135 -9.49 -9.73 -23.92
C ARG A 135 -10.85 -10.22 -24.41
N GLU A 136 -10.87 -11.24 -25.26
CA GLU A 136 -12.10 -11.85 -25.76
C GLU A 136 -12.89 -12.49 -24.61
N ALA A 137 -12.22 -13.21 -23.70
CA ALA A 137 -12.86 -13.85 -22.56
C ALA A 137 -13.45 -12.82 -21.58
N VAL A 138 -12.73 -11.73 -21.28
CA VAL A 138 -13.24 -10.63 -20.43
C VAL A 138 -14.44 -9.96 -21.10
N ALA A 139 -14.37 -9.65 -22.40
CA ALA A 139 -15.50 -9.05 -23.11
C ALA A 139 -16.74 -9.96 -23.15
N ALA A 140 -16.53 -11.27 -23.18
CA ALA A 140 -17.62 -12.24 -23.11
C ALA A 140 -18.30 -12.25 -21.72
N GLN A 141 -17.56 -12.04 -20.63
CA GLN A 141 -18.13 -11.91 -19.29
C GLN A 141 -18.98 -10.64 -19.14
N ASP A 142 -18.50 -9.51 -19.66
CA ASP A 142 -19.28 -8.27 -19.68
C ASP A 142 -20.58 -8.45 -20.46
N ALA A 143 -20.51 -9.09 -21.63
CA ALA A 143 -21.68 -9.38 -22.45
C ALA A 143 -22.66 -10.36 -21.79
N ALA A 144 -22.17 -11.26 -20.94
CA ALA A 144 -22.98 -12.20 -20.16
C ALA A 144 -23.61 -11.56 -18.91
N GLY A 145 -23.30 -10.31 -18.62
CA GLY A 145 -23.81 -9.59 -17.45
C GLY A 145 -23.26 -10.13 -16.13
N VAL A 146 -22.01 -10.60 -16.13
CA VAL A 146 -21.34 -11.00 -14.89
C VAL A 146 -21.20 -9.78 -14.00
N ASP A 147 -21.64 -9.89 -12.75
CA ASP A 147 -21.58 -8.77 -11.80
C ASP A 147 -20.13 -8.28 -11.61
N PRO A 148 -19.94 -6.97 -11.68
CA PRO A 148 -18.60 -6.39 -11.47
C PRO A 148 -18.12 -6.62 -10.04
N GLU A 149 -16.81 -6.79 -9.89
CA GLU A 149 -16.19 -6.91 -8.58
C GLU A 149 -16.52 -5.74 -7.65
N PRO A 150 -16.80 -6.01 -6.38
CA PRO A 150 -17.15 -4.95 -5.43
C PRO A 150 -15.97 -4.02 -5.17
N PHE A 151 -16.26 -2.76 -4.98
CA PHE A 151 -15.31 -1.85 -4.37
C PHE A 151 -15.15 -2.17 -2.88
N PRO A 152 -13.97 -1.91 -2.30
CA PRO A 152 -13.82 -2.00 -0.87
C PRO A 152 -14.92 -1.16 -0.19
N PRO A 153 -15.46 -1.62 0.94
CA PRO A 153 -16.44 -0.84 1.67
C PRO A 153 -15.87 0.56 1.87
N ASP A 154 -16.72 1.55 1.63
CA ASP A 154 -16.30 2.94 1.73
C ASP A 154 -15.71 3.18 3.13
N ARG A 155 -14.39 3.25 3.20
CA ARG A 155 -13.67 3.52 4.45
C ARG A 155 -13.71 5.01 4.80
N GLY A 156 -14.60 5.74 4.13
CA GLY A 156 -14.59 7.19 4.12
C GLY A 156 -13.55 7.74 3.14
N PRO A 157 -13.51 9.04 2.96
CA PRO A 157 -12.51 9.67 2.14
C PRO A 157 -11.11 9.22 2.58
N PRO A 158 -10.15 9.09 1.63
CA PRO A 158 -8.78 8.73 1.97
C PRO A 158 -8.30 9.65 3.11
N PRO A 159 -7.35 9.19 3.95
CA PRO A 159 -6.95 9.93 5.16
C PRO A 159 -6.54 11.40 4.93
N TRP A 160 -6.34 11.80 3.68
CA TRP A 160 -6.05 13.19 3.28
C TRP A 160 -7.28 13.98 2.80
N GLU A 161 -8.44 13.35 2.62
CA GLU A 161 -9.70 14.05 2.36
C GLU A 161 -10.51 14.13 3.65
N PRO A 162 -10.77 15.34 4.15
CA PRO A 162 -11.56 15.48 5.35
C PRO A 162 -13.00 15.01 5.10
N PRO A 163 -13.65 14.32 6.06
CA PRO A 163 -15.05 13.95 5.99
C PRO A 163 -15.94 15.15 5.66
N ALA A 164 -17.04 14.90 4.95
CA ALA A 164 -18.00 15.95 4.63
C ALA A 164 -18.47 16.67 5.92
N GLY A 165 -18.26 17.99 5.96
CA GLY A 165 -18.59 18.82 7.13
C GLY A 165 -17.42 19.08 8.09
N ALA A 166 -16.31 18.40 7.96
CA ALA A 166 -15.11 18.71 8.73
C ALA A 166 -14.58 20.11 8.38
N ARG A 167 -14.17 20.85 9.40
CA ARG A 167 -13.60 22.18 9.23
C ARG A 167 -12.18 22.23 9.77
N LEU A 168 -11.24 22.62 8.93
CA LEU A 168 -9.89 22.93 9.36
C LEU A 168 -9.94 24.21 10.22
N ARG A 169 -9.54 24.09 11.47
CA ARG A 169 -9.54 25.19 12.46
C ARG A 169 -8.21 25.91 12.46
N ARG A 170 -7.11 25.14 12.33
CA ARG A 170 -5.75 25.72 12.39
C ARG A 170 -4.73 24.79 11.73
N VAL A 171 -3.69 25.37 11.15
CA VAL A 171 -2.46 24.69 10.75
C VAL A 171 -1.31 25.33 11.53
N VAL A 172 -0.56 24.50 12.26
CA VAL A 172 0.63 24.95 13.00
C VAL A 172 1.85 24.37 12.30
N PRO A 173 2.68 25.17 11.63
CA PRO A 173 3.96 24.72 11.10
C PRO A 173 4.91 24.41 12.26
N LEU A 174 5.60 23.27 12.22
CA LEU A 174 6.47 22.82 13.31
C LEU A 174 7.95 23.04 12.99
N GLY A 175 8.45 22.53 11.88
CA GLY A 175 9.83 22.72 11.44
C GLY A 175 10.90 22.20 12.40
N GLN A 176 10.56 21.28 13.29
CA GLN A 176 11.47 20.75 14.31
C GLN A 176 12.12 19.46 13.82
N GLU A 177 13.41 19.30 14.10
CA GLU A 177 14.22 18.17 13.69
C GLU A 177 14.76 17.41 14.92
N PHE A 178 14.69 16.09 14.87
CA PHE A 178 15.19 15.20 15.91
C PHE A 178 16.10 14.13 15.30
N PRO A 179 17.37 14.03 15.75
CA PRO A 179 18.22 12.95 15.31
C PRO A 179 17.72 11.62 15.86
N LEU A 180 17.63 10.61 15.00
CA LEU A 180 17.21 9.25 15.38
C LEU A 180 18.45 8.38 15.69
N PRO A 181 18.31 7.36 16.57
CA PRO A 181 19.41 6.43 16.89
C PRO A 181 19.98 5.69 15.69
N SER A 182 19.21 5.58 14.61
CA SER A 182 19.61 4.97 13.33
C SER A 182 20.52 5.86 12.47
N GLY A 183 20.81 7.09 12.89
CA GLY A 183 21.49 8.13 12.10
C GLY A 183 20.55 8.89 11.14
N ASN A 184 19.29 8.54 11.09
CA ASN A 184 18.26 9.23 10.32
C ASN A 184 17.77 10.48 11.08
N GLN A 185 16.93 11.30 10.45
CA GLN A 185 16.30 12.44 11.09
C GLN A 185 14.78 12.33 11.05
N LEU A 186 14.11 12.65 12.15
CA LEU A 186 12.68 12.90 12.21
C LEU A 186 12.45 14.41 12.08
N VAL A 187 11.65 14.81 11.11
CA VAL A 187 11.30 16.21 10.88
C VAL A 187 9.80 16.39 11.06
N LEU A 188 9.38 17.15 12.05
CA LEU A 188 7.99 17.51 12.25
C LEU A 188 7.62 18.62 11.26
N LEU A 189 6.62 18.38 10.41
CA LEU A 189 6.23 19.30 9.35
C LEU A 189 5.12 20.25 9.80
N SER A 190 3.99 19.70 10.19
CA SER A 190 2.81 20.47 10.61
C SER A 190 1.91 19.69 11.55
N LEU A 191 1.14 20.44 12.33
CA LEU A 191 -0.01 19.94 13.07
C LEU A 191 -1.26 20.65 12.54
N GLU A 192 -2.21 19.88 12.03
CA GLU A 192 -3.50 20.36 11.52
C GLU A 192 -4.58 20.06 12.55
N VAL A 193 -5.25 21.08 13.04
CA VAL A 193 -6.36 20.97 13.99
C VAL A 193 -7.66 21.09 13.22
N TRP A 194 -8.43 20.02 13.19
CA TRP A 194 -9.74 19.93 12.56
C TRP A 194 -10.86 20.06 13.60
N SER A 195 -12.12 20.10 13.19
CA SER A 195 -13.27 20.17 14.11
C SER A 195 -13.35 18.97 15.05
N ASP A 196 -12.98 17.77 14.57
CA ASP A 196 -13.22 16.51 15.27
C ASP A 196 -11.94 15.70 15.57
N TRP A 197 -10.81 16.09 14.96
CA TRP A 197 -9.52 15.40 15.13
C TRP A 197 -8.34 16.36 14.95
N LEU A 198 -7.14 15.84 15.15
CA LEU A 198 -5.90 16.50 14.76
C LEU A 198 -5.03 15.57 13.91
N ASP A 199 -4.32 16.14 12.95
CA ASP A 199 -3.38 15.44 12.08
C ASP A 199 -1.97 15.97 12.29
N LEU A 200 -1.06 15.06 12.64
CA LEU A 200 0.37 15.34 12.70
C LEU A 200 1.04 14.84 11.43
N ARG A 201 1.69 15.74 10.71
CA ARG A 201 2.55 15.40 9.56
C ARG A 201 4.01 15.49 9.94
N TYR A 202 4.75 14.48 9.62
CA TYR A 202 6.20 14.43 9.83
C TYR A 202 6.89 13.67 8.70
N ALA A 203 8.17 13.93 8.51
CA ALA A 203 9.02 13.21 7.58
C ALA A 203 10.11 12.45 8.35
N VAL A 204 10.52 11.30 7.80
CA VAL A 204 11.76 10.66 8.16
C VAL A 204 12.73 10.83 7.01
N VAL A 205 13.85 11.47 7.28
CA VAL A 205 14.93 11.71 6.32
C VAL A 205 16.04 10.70 6.61
N TYR A 206 16.39 9.91 5.63
CA TYR A 206 17.41 8.85 5.74
C TYR A 206 18.81 9.43 5.47
N ALA A 207 19.76 9.14 6.34
CA ALA A 207 21.13 9.66 6.25
C ALA A 207 21.93 9.09 5.06
N THR A 208 21.59 7.90 4.61
CA THR A 208 22.22 7.25 3.45
C THR A 208 21.14 6.82 2.48
N PRO A 209 21.36 6.99 1.16
CA PRO A 209 20.51 6.34 0.18
C PRO A 209 20.57 4.85 0.45
N GLU A 210 19.40 4.22 0.41
CA GLU A 210 19.34 2.78 0.58
C GLU A 210 20.10 2.09 -0.54
N PRO A 211 20.79 0.99 -0.23
CA PRO A 211 21.33 0.12 -1.26
C PRO A 211 20.19 -0.26 -2.22
N GLU A 212 20.41 -0.16 -3.51
CA GLU A 212 19.42 -0.60 -4.48
C GLU A 212 19.03 -2.05 -4.14
N GLY A 213 17.81 -2.24 -3.66
CA GLY A 213 17.25 -3.56 -3.36
C GLY A 213 16.89 -3.83 -1.90
N GLU A 214 17.32 -3.05 -0.94
CA GLU A 214 16.81 -3.12 0.43
C GLU A 214 15.72 -2.08 0.65
N LEU A 215 14.57 -2.55 1.18
CA LEU A 215 13.57 -1.62 1.68
C LEU A 215 14.12 -0.83 2.85
N PRO A 216 13.83 0.47 2.92
CA PRO A 216 14.06 1.23 4.13
C PRO A 216 13.42 0.46 5.27
N ARG A 217 14.22 0.01 6.21
CA ARG A 217 13.67 -0.43 7.49
C ARG A 217 12.87 0.75 7.99
N PRO A 218 11.54 0.61 8.17
CA PRO A 218 10.78 1.73 8.67
C PRO A 218 11.53 2.24 9.90
N ALA A 219 11.85 3.53 9.94
CA ALA A 219 12.10 4.16 11.22
C ALA A 219 10.77 4.01 11.94
N VAL A 220 10.63 2.92 12.65
CA VAL A 220 9.43 2.61 13.39
C VAL A 220 9.44 3.59 14.53
N LEU A 221 8.73 4.70 14.36
CA LEU A 221 8.25 5.39 15.54
C LEU A 221 7.36 4.37 16.24
N GLY A 222 7.83 3.80 17.32
CA GLY A 222 7.11 2.78 18.10
C GLY A 222 5.78 3.30 18.63
N GLY A 223 5.69 4.63 18.81
CA GLY A 223 4.48 5.31 19.21
C GLY A 223 4.61 6.83 19.05
N CYS A 224 3.47 7.50 18.91
CA CYS A 224 3.34 8.93 19.11
C CYS A 224 2.12 9.13 20.01
N GLU A 225 2.31 9.80 21.12
CA GLU A 225 1.27 10.17 22.08
C GLU A 225 1.08 11.68 22.01
N VAL A 226 -0.16 12.09 22.19
CA VAL A 226 -0.55 13.49 22.29
C VAL A 226 -1.18 13.69 23.66
N SER A 227 -0.84 14.74 24.34
CA SER A 227 -1.48 15.15 25.60
C SER A 227 -1.68 16.65 25.65
N ASP A 228 -2.68 17.08 26.40
CA ASP A 228 -2.96 18.47 26.73
C ASP A 228 -3.06 18.65 28.25
N ARG A 229 -3.20 19.90 28.69
CA ARG A 229 -3.39 20.21 30.10
C ARG A 229 -4.76 19.82 30.66
N ALA A 230 -5.73 19.60 29.79
CA ALA A 230 -7.10 19.21 30.17
C ALA A 230 -7.21 17.71 30.45
N GLY A 231 -6.18 16.91 30.09
CA GLY A 231 -6.20 15.46 30.26
C GLY A 231 -7.04 14.73 29.22
N THR A 232 -7.17 15.34 28.03
CA THR A 232 -7.91 14.70 26.92
C THR A 232 -7.21 13.41 26.48
N GLU A 233 -7.96 12.33 26.41
CA GLU A 233 -7.47 11.04 25.90
C GLU A 233 -7.48 11.05 24.36
N TYR A 234 -6.30 11.15 23.75
CA TYR A 234 -6.13 11.10 22.32
C TYR A 234 -5.85 9.70 21.83
N THR A 235 -6.70 9.19 20.93
CA THR A 235 -6.50 7.88 20.30
C THR A 235 -5.90 8.03 18.92
N ASN A 236 -4.76 7.40 18.66
CA ASN A 236 -4.13 7.33 17.34
C ASN A 236 -4.90 6.37 16.44
N ARG A 237 -5.39 6.83 15.30
CA ARG A 237 -6.23 6.02 14.39
C ARG A 237 -5.55 5.60 13.11
N THR A 238 -4.55 6.30 12.59
CA THR A 238 -4.07 5.99 11.23
C THR A 238 -2.64 6.44 10.98
N SER A 239 -1.97 5.76 10.05
CA SER A 239 -0.76 6.25 9.41
C SER A 239 -0.83 5.97 7.91
N SER A 240 -0.58 6.97 7.06
CA SER A 240 -0.39 6.82 5.63
C SER A 240 1.00 7.28 5.23
N HIS A 241 1.56 6.71 4.14
CA HIS A 241 2.98 6.88 3.84
C HIS A 241 3.24 6.96 2.34
N PRO A 242 3.22 8.13 1.73
CA PRO A 242 3.90 8.31 0.46
C PRO A 242 5.43 8.33 0.69
N ALA A 243 6.19 7.62 -0.12
CA ALA A 243 7.64 7.60 -0.07
C ALA A 243 8.21 8.27 -1.33
N PHE A 244 9.18 9.18 -1.14
CA PHE A 244 9.90 9.85 -2.23
C PHE A 244 11.41 9.78 -1.94
N GLY A 245 12.11 8.86 -2.60
CA GLY A 245 13.56 8.72 -2.46
C GLY A 245 14.02 8.52 -1.01
N MET A 246 14.86 9.45 -0.51
CA MET A 246 15.40 9.43 0.87
C MET A 246 14.45 10.02 1.92
N VAL A 247 13.26 10.48 1.54
CA VAL A 247 12.31 11.12 2.46
C VAL A 247 11.01 10.35 2.46
N ARG A 248 10.53 9.97 3.65
CA ARG A 248 9.19 9.42 3.83
C ARG A 248 8.34 10.39 4.63
N ILE A 249 7.21 10.76 4.07
CA ILE A 249 6.23 11.61 4.74
C ILE A 249 5.19 10.71 5.40
N HIS A 250 4.91 10.98 6.66
CA HIS A 250 3.95 10.26 7.47
C HIS A 250 2.86 11.22 7.96
N GLN A 251 1.66 10.69 8.11
CA GLN A 251 0.55 11.38 8.76
C GLN A 251 -0.01 10.49 9.86
N ARG A 252 -0.26 11.05 11.02
CA ARG A 252 -0.95 10.40 12.13
C ARG A 252 -2.16 11.22 12.55
N THR A 253 -3.31 10.57 12.58
CA THR A 253 -4.58 11.16 13.00
C THR A 253 -4.89 10.77 14.43
N PHE A 254 -5.23 11.76 15.23
CA PHE A 254 -5.63 11.58 16.64
C PHE A 254 -7.03 12.12 16.85
N VAL A 255 -7.83 11.37 17.60
CA VAL A 255 -9.20 11.77 17.97
C VAL A 255 -9.36 11.68 19.50
N PRO A 256 -10.14 12.56 20.08
CA PRO A 256 -10.88 13.69 19.48
C PRO A 256 -9.98 14.86 19.07
N ALA A 257 -10.57 15.92 18.54
CA ALA A 257 -9.88 17.21 18.42
C ALA A 257 -9.56 17.80 19.82
N PRO A 258 -8.55 18.66 19.92
CA PRO A 258 -8.31 19.40 21.15
C PRO A 258 -9.53 20.24 21.54
N PRO A 259 -9.90 20.28 22.83
CA PRO A 259 -10.98 21.13 23.31
C PRO A 259 -10.74 22.61 22.95
N ASP A 260 -11.82 23.37 22.82
CA ASP A 260 -11.74 24.80 22.59
C ASP A 260 -10.98 25.49 23.73
N GLY A 261 -10.03 26.33 23.39
CA GLY A 261 -9.17 27.01 24.36
C GLY A 261 -7.90 26.22 24.75
N THR A 262 -7.65 25.07 24.16
CA THR A 262 -6.35 24.38 24.31
C THR A 262 -5.26 25.24 23.72
N ASP A 263 -4.33 25.70 24.56
CA ASP A 263 -3.23 26.57 24.17
C ASP A 263 -2.00 25.81 23.69
N GLN A 264 -1.78 24.63 24.24
CA GLN A 264 -0.58 23.83 24.01
C GLN A 264 -0.90 22.34 24.00
N LEU A 265 -0.16 21.61 23.15
CA LEU A 265 -0.10 20.16 23.11
C LEU A 265 1.33 19.68 23.35
N GLU A 266 1.48 18.60 24.08
CA GLU A 266 2.72 17.85 24.18
C GLU A 266 2.67 16.66 23.24
N LEU A 267 3.67 16.53 22.38
CA LEU A 267 3.87 15.39 21.50
C LEU A 267 5.04 14.56 22.04
N ARG A 268 4.80 13.27 22.27
CA ARG A 268 5.81 12.33 22.76
C ARG A 268 6.00 11.21 21.75
N PHE A 269 7.21 11.11 21.21
CA PHE A 269 7.61 10.10 20.27
C PHE A 269 8.45 9.03 20.94
N ARG A 270 8.15 7.76 20.68
CA ARG A 270 8.93 6.61 21.11
C ARG A 270 9.60 5.98 19.90
N VAL A 271 10.89 5.83 19.93
CA VAL A 271 11.70 5.27 18.86
C VAL A 271 12.49 4.07 19.39
N PRO A 272 12.24 2.85 18.88
CA PRO A 272 13.05 1.71 19.22
C PRO A 272 14.51 1.92 18.84
N SER A 273 15.43 1.65 19.76
CA SER A 273 16.88 1.70 19.56
C SER A 273 17.48 0.33 19.82
N ARG A 274 18.44 -0.08 18.98
CA ARG A 274 19.14 -1.35 19.17
C ARG A 274 20.13 -1.34 20.33
N SER A 275 20.64 -0.16 20.68
CA SER A 275 21.66 0.03 21.73
C SER A 275 21.08 0.47 23.06
N GLU A 276 19.97 1.21 23.07
CA GLU A 276 19.45 1.90 24.25
C GLU A 276 18.01 1.49 24.62
N GLY A 277 17.46 0.45 23.92
CA GLY A 277 16.09 0.03 24.14
C GLY A 277 15.09 0.95 23.45
N GLU A 278 14.55 1.95 24.13
CA GLU A 278 13.61 2.92 23.57
C GLU A 278 14.08 4.35 23.87
N VAL A 279 14.20 5.15 22.82
CA VAL A 279 14.52 6.58 22.93
C VAL A 279 13.23 7.39 22.83
N GLN A 280 13.04 8.37 23.71
CA GLN A 280 11.88 9.24 23.73
C GLN A 280 12.26 10.67 23.34
N PHE A 281 11.45 11.26 22.48
CA PHE A 281 11.51 12.69 22.16
C PHE A 281 10.19 13.33 22.58
N VAL A 282 10.31 14.47 23.25
CA VAL A 282 9.14 15.24 23.70
C VAL A 282 9.26 16.66 23.17
N THR A 283 8.19 17.15 22.59
CA THR A 283 8.10 18.55 22.18
C THR A 283 6.74 19.14 22.51
N THR A 284 6.71 20.44 22.72
CA THR A 284 5.49 21.19 22.97
C THR A 284 5.13 22.00 21.73
N VAL A 285 3.87 21.93 21.34
CA VAL A 285 3.31 22.71 20.23
C VAL A 285 2.37 23.75 20.79
N ASP A 286 2.63 25.02 20.48
CA ASP A 286 1.76 26.14 20.82
C ASP A 286 0.61 26.24 19.79
N LEU A 287 -0.60 26.25 20.27
CA LEU A 287 -1.82 26.37 19.46
C LEU A 287 -2.38 27.80 19.46
N ARG A 288 -1.66 28.81 19.99
CA ARG A 288 -2.10 30.21 19.98
C ARG A 288 -2.01 30.88 18.63
#